data_8e85e0095a458c3c9f45011d6667d62d
#
_entry.id   8e85e0095a458c3c9f45011d6667d62d
#
_cell.length_a   1.000
_cell.length_b   1.000
_cell.length_c   1.000
_cell.angle_alpha   90.00
_cell.angle_beta   90.00
_cell.angle_gamma   90.00
#
_symmetry.space_group_name_H-M   'P 1'
#
loop_
_entity.id
_entity.type
_entity.pdbx_description
1 polymer ?
#
loop_
_entity_poly.entity_id
_entity_poly.type
_entity_poly.pdbx_seq_one_letter_code
_entity_poly.pdbx_strand_id
1 'polypeptide(L)'
;MTYTPLEREDGTELSVRMKTITKLIYLAFTVVILAIGAVIANGAPGDLFVSINGDGNNGGGFIYEYNPGGVQSTFAAGLSRPRGVAFDHFGNLFVVTNTFDSVSQTLQVTIVKITPGGVQSTFATLSGNLKGQGVAFDGAGNLFVVANDLNDPNLTSTIYKFTPGGVQSTFGSVPGQGFGLAFDRAGNLFVTINHAVDPSELWKFAPDGTSSVFATNPDTVSAWGDLAFDRFGNLFNSTDSATPTADKILKFTPDGEESDFATGFTEPRGLAFNRGGNLFVANRSFEPPGEILKFTPNGVETVFASGIDGPQFLAVQLLPTPRLTR
;
A
#
# COMPACT_ATOMS: atom_id res chain seq x y z
N MET A 1 -4.52 -11.07 -89.86
CA MET A 1 -4.52 -11.41 -88.44
C MET A 1 -3.21 -10.86 -87.87
N THR A 2 -3.25 -9.70 -87.22
CA THR A 2 -2.09 -9.04 -86.60
C THR A 2 -2.03 -9.43 -85.12
N TYR A 3 -0.92 -10.08 -84.79
CA TYR A 3 -0.63 -10.48 -83.39
C TYR A 3 0.00 -9.33 -82.71
N THR A 4 -0.63 -8.80 -81.62
CA THR A 4 -0.07 -7.83 -80.71
C THR A 4 0.65 -8.51 -79.54
N PRO A 5 1.91 -8.25 -79.24
CA PRO A 5 2.62 -8.82 -78.10
C PRO A 5 2.10 -8.26 -76.78
N LEU A 6 1.92 -9.11 -75.79
CA LEU A 6 1.70 -8.73 -74.41
C LEU A 6 2.97 -8.05 -73.84
N GLU A 7 2.82 -6.82 -73.36
CA GLU A 7 3.90 -6.14 -72.63
C GLU A 7 4.22 -6.91 -71.32
N ARG A 8 5.50 -7.20 -71.13
CA ARG A 8 6.06 -7.69 -69.89
C ARG A 8 6.00 -6.58 -68.87
N GLU A 9 5.23 -6.74 -67.82
CA GLU A 9 5.35 -5.87 -66.63
C GLU A 9 6.78 -5.91 -66.10
N ASP A 10 7.35 -4.72 -65.89
CA ASP A 10 8.71 -4.52 -65.45
C ASP A 10 8.86 -4.99 -64.00
N GLY A 11 9.77 -5.96 -63.78
CA GLY A 11 10.03 -6.59 -62.48
C GLY A 11 10.42 -5.59 -61.34
N THR A 12 10.65 -4.33 -61.70
CA THR A 12 10.95 -3.23 -60.76
C THR A 12 9.73 -2.77 -60.00
N GLU A 13 8.53 -2.74 -60.63
CA GLU A 13 7.28 -2.30 -59.98
C GLU A 13 6.80 -3.35 -58.96
N LEU A 14 6.94 -4.65 -59.26
CA LEU A 14 6.62 -5.73 -58.33
C LEU A 14 7.54 -5.72 -57.08
N SER A 15 8.83 -5.44 -57.28
CA SER A 15 9.84 -5.32 -56.20
C SER A 15 9.56 -4.15 -55.27
N VAL A 16 9.13 -3.01 -55.80
CA VAL A 16 8.77 -1.82 -55.01
C VAL A 16 7.50 -2.06 -54.20
N ARG A 17 6.47 -2.67 -54.81
CA ARG A 17 5.21 -3.02 -54.11
C ARG A 17 5.45 -4.05 -53.00
N MET A 18 6.27 -5.07 -53.22
CA MET A 18 6.63 -6.03 -52.16
C MET A 18 7.40 -5.39 -51.00
N LYS A 19 8.35 -4.51 -51.27
CA LYS A 19 9.10 -3.78 -50.23
C LYS A 19 8.20 -2.86 -49.43
N THR A 20 7.19 -2.24 -50.06
CA THR A 20 6.22 -1.37 -49.39
C THR A 20 5.26 -2.17 -48.51
N ILE A 21 4.77 -3.32 -48.98
CA ILE A 21 3.91 -4.22 -48.21
C ILE A 21 4.68 -4.80 -47.01
N THR A 22 5.93 -5.22 -47.21
CA THR A 22 6.78 -5.72 -46.11
C THR A 22 7.04 -4.64 -45.05
N LYS A 23 7.29 -3.38 -45.45
CA LYS A 23 7.40 -2.26 -44.50
C LYS A 23 6.12 -1.96 -43.77
N LEU A 24 4.95 -2.05 -44.42
CA LEU A 24 3.64 -1.86 -43.81
C LEU A 24 3.33 -2.97 -42.80
N ILE A 25 3.66 -4.23 -43.14
CA ILE A 25 3.51 -5.39 -42.25
C ILE A 25 4.46 -5.25 -41.04
N TYR A 26 5.72 -4.83 -41.23
CA TYR A 26 6.64 -4.57 -40.12
C TYR A 26 6.17 -3.40 -39.23
N LEU A 27 5.65 -2.31 -39.83
CA LEU A 27 5.11 -1.20 -39.07
C LEU A 27 3.84 -1.59 -38.28
N ALA A 28 2.95 -2.39 -38.87
CA ALA A 28 1.79 -2.92 -38.20
C ALA A 28 2.16 -3.91 -37.08
N PHE A 29 3.16 -4.78 -37.27
CA PHE A 29 3.67 -5.66 -36.22
C PHE A 29 4.38 -4.90 -35.10
N THR A 30 5.15 -3.85 -35.42
CA THR A 30 5.82 -3.02 -34.41
C THR A 30 4.81 -2.18 -33.60
N VAL A 31 3.75 -1.68 -34.24
CA VAL A 31 2.67 -0.98 -33.54
C VAL A 31 1.82 -1.95 -32.69
N VAL A 32 1.60 -3.17 -33.16
CA VAL A 32 0.89 -4.21 -32.36
C VAL A 32 1.75 -4.71 -31.21
N ILE A 33 3.07 -4.85 -31.38
CA ILE A 33 3.98 -5.22 -30.26
C ILE A 33 4.15 -4.06 -29.27
N LEU A 34 4.14 -2.79 -29.72
CA LEU A 34 4.09 -1.63 -28.83
C LEU A 34 2.73 -1.47 -28.14
N ALA A 35 1.62 -1.89 -28.76
CA ALA A 35 0.31 -1.91 -28.13
C ALA A 35 0.11 -3.11 -27.17
N ILE A 36 0.85 -4.22 -27.37
CA ILE A 36 0.87 -5.37 -26.45
C ILE A 36 1.89 -5.12 -25.30
N GLY A 37 2.86 -4.21 -25.48
CA GLY A 37 3.82 -3.81 -24.45
C GLY A 37 3.28 -2.81 -23.42
N ALA A 38 2.13 -2.19 -23.64
CA ALA A 38 1.32 -1.57 -22.62
C ALA A 38 0.34 -2.63 -22.06
N VAL A 39 0.85 -3.72 -21.51
CA VAL A 39 0.12 -4.41 -20.45
C VAL A 39 0.02 -3.37 -19.35
N ILE A 40 -1.15 -2.72 -19.25
CA ILE A 40 -1.55 -2.01 -18.06
C ILE A 40 -1.20 -2.98 -16.94
N ALA A 41 -0.30 -2.58 -16.05
CA ALA A 41 -0.01 -3.33 -14.84
C ALA A 41 -1.32 -3.36 -14.05
N ASN A 42 -2.14 -4.37 -14.34
CA ASN A 42 -3.30 -4.70 -13.54
C ASN A 42 -2.73 -5.48 -12.38
N GLY A 43 -2.68 -4.88 -11.20
CA GLY A 43 -2.15 -5.52 -10.01
C GLY A 43 -2.41 -7.01 -10.01
N ALA A 44 -1.37 -7.79 -10.22
CA ALA A 44 -1.50 -9.23 -10.29
C ALA A 44 -1.47 -9.81 -8.87
N PRO A 45 -2.09 -10.97 -8.65
CA PRO A 45 -2.05 -11.63 -7.36
C PRO A 45 -0.62 -11.90 -6.89
N GLY A 46 -0.28 -11.40 -5.71
CA GLY A 46 1.04 -11.51 -5.12
C GLY A 46 1.94 -10.29 -5.37
N ASP A 47 1.48 -9.31 -6.15
CA ASP A 47 2.18 -8.06 -6.31
C ASP A 47 2.12 -7.24 -5.01
N LEU A 48 3.22 -6.53 -4.73
CA LEU A 48 3.38 -5.68 -3.57
C LEU A 48 3.19 -4.22 -3.99
N PHE A 49 2.35 -3.50 -3.26
CA PHE A 49 2.08 -2.08 -3.48
C PHE A 49 2.67 -1.26 -2.35
N VAL A 50 3.32 -0.16 -2.70
CA VAL A 50 4.05 0.69 -1.76
C VAL A 50 3.60 2.13 -1.93
N SER A 51 3.13 2.77 -0.86
CA SER A 51 2.85 4.19 -0.88
C SER A 51 4.14 5.00 -0.69
N ILE A 52 4.36 5.97 -1.57
CA ILE A 52 5.52 6.87 -1.59
C ILE A 52 5.03 8.29 -1.41
N ASN A 53 5.52 8.95 -0.36
CA ASN A 53 5.08 10.31 -0.02
C ASN A 53 5.55 11.37 -1.05
N GLY A 54 6.55 11.04 -1.86
CA GLY A 54 7.17 11.95 -2.81
C GLY A 54 7.90 13.09 -2.11
N ASP A 55 7.93 14.25 -2.76
CA ASP A 55 8.55 15.49 -2.25
C ASP A 55 7.75 16.18 -1.12
N GLY A 56 6.69 15.55 -0.65
CA GLY A 56 5.81 16.08 0.40
C GLY A 56 4.83 17.16 -0.08
N ASN A 57 4.83 17.50 -1.37
CA ASN A 57 3.87 18.42 -1.97
C ASN A 57 2.54 17.73 -2.27
N ASN A 58 1.47 18.52 -2.44
CA ASN A 58 0.19 17.99 -2.88
C ASN A 58 0.33 17.45 -4.31
N GLY A 59 -0.09 16.18 -4.51
CA GLY A 59 -0.01 15.51 -5.81
C GLY A 59 1.37 14.97 -6.18
N GLY A 60 2.39 15.09 -5.32
CA GLY A 60 3.74 14.58 -5.57
C GLY A 60 3.95 13.11 -5.21
N GLY A 61 2.94 12.44 -4.62
CA GLY A 61 3.05 11.06 -4.17
C GLY A 61 2.64 10.02 -5.21
N PHE A 62 3.10 8.80 -4.98
CA PHE A 62 2.96 7.65 -5.88
C PHE A 62 2.50 6.41 -5.14
N ILE A 63 1.95 5.44 -5.89
CA ILE A 63 1.90 4.04 -5.52
C ILE A 63 2.79 3.30 -6.51
N TYR A 64 3.84 2.69 -6.00
CA TYR A 64 4.63 1.74 -6.79
C TYR A 64 4.08 0.33 -6.62
N GLU A 65 4.12 -0.42 -7.71
CA GLU A 65 3.79 -1.83 -7.78
C GLU A 65 5.07 -2.62 -8.07
N TYR A 66 5.28 -3.68 -7.31
CA TYR A 66 6.39 -4.62 -7.50
C TYR A 66 5.82 -6.00 -7.77
N ASN A 67 6.15 -6.59 -8.89
CA ASN A 67 5.81 -7.98 -9.11
C ASN A 67 6.59 -8.92 -8.15
N PRO A 68 6.24 -10.21 -8.05
CA PRO A 68 6.92 -11.14 -7.14
C PRO A 68 8.42 -11.29 -7.40
N GLY A 69 8.93 -10.88 -8.56
CA GLY A 69 10.34 -10.84 -8.92
C GLY A 69 11.05 -9.54 -8.53
N GLY A 70 10.36 -8.58 -7.91
CA GLY A 70 10.94 -7.29 -7.48
C GLY A 70 11.02 -6.23 -8.60
N VAL A 71 10.40 -6.46 -9.76
CA VAL A 71 10.37 -5.46 -10.84
C VAL A 71 9.34 -4.40 -10.51
N GLN A 72 9.79 -3.14 -10.46
CA GLN A 72 8.96 -1.97 -10.14
C GLN A 72 8.23 -1.43 -11.36
N SER A 73 6.99 -0.98 -11.13
CA SER A 73 6.22 -0.11 -12.01
C SER A 73 5.48 0.95 -11.21
N THR A 74 5.05 2.04 -11.86
CA THR A 74 4.17 3.04 -11.22
C THR A 74 2.73 2.63 -11.45
N PHE A 75 2.03 2.30 -10.36
CA PHE A 75 0.60 1.94 -10.41
C PHE A 75 -0.30 3.18 -10.41
N ALA A 76 0.03 4.17 -9.57
CA ALA A 76 -0.70 5.42 -9.48
C ALA A 76 0.23 6.59 -9.17
N ALA A 77 -0.11 7.78 -9.64
CA ALA A 77 0.61 9.02 -9.43
C ALA A 77 -0.35 10.17 -9.13
N GLY A 78 0.19 11.33 -8.72
CA GLY A 78 -0.61 12.52 -8.46
C GLY A 78 -1.35 12.48 -7.12
N LEU A 79 -0.94 11.62 -6.19
CA LEU A 79 -1.53 11.49 -4.87
C LEU A 79 -0.93 12.53 -3.89
N SER A 80 -1.76 13.07 -3.00
CA SER A 80 -1.30 14.02 -1.98
C SER A 80 -0.87 13.28 -0.73
N ARG A 81 0.43 13.18 -0.50
CA ARG A 81 1.02 12.55 0.70
C ARG A 81 0.34 11.22 1.05
N PRO A 82 0.38 10.21 0.18
CA PRO A 82 -0.28 8.94 0.43
C PRO A 82 0.33 8.24 1.64
N ARG A 83 -0.53 7.59 2.42
CA ARG A 83 -0.22 6.85 3.63
C ARG A 83 -0.74 5.42 3.52
N GLY A 84 -1.57 5.00 4.46
CA GLY A 84 -2.12 3.66 4.52
C GLY A 84 -2.75 3.19 3.20
N VAL A 85 -2.51 1.95 2.86
CA VAL A 85 -2.99 1.29 1.65
C VAL A 85 -3.61 -0.07 2.00
N ALA A 86 -4.76 -0.40 1.41
CA ALA A 86 -5.41 -1.69 1.62
C ALA A 86 -6.25 -2.09 0.40
N PHE A 87 -6.30 -3.39 0.11
CA PHE A 87 -7.14 -3.95 -0.96
C PHE A 87 -8.52 -4.37 -0.45
N ASP A 88 -9.56 -4.06 -1.23
CA ASP A 88 -10.85 -4.70 -1.05
C ASP A 88 -10.88 -6.10 -1.69
N HIS A 89 -12.01 -6.83 -1.50
CA HIS A 89 -12.20 -8.16 -2.05
C HIS A 89 -12.33 -8.20 -3.59
N PHE A 90 -12.46 -7.03 -4.23
CA PHE A 90 -12.56 -6.91 -5.68
C PHE A 90 -11.22 -6.53 -6.32
N GLY A 91 -10.17 -6.37 -5.52
CA GLY A 91 -8.84 -5.96 -5.97
C GLY A 91 -8.69 -4.45 -6.19
N ASN A 92 -9.64 -3.64 -5.72
CA ASN A 92 -9.42 -2.19 -5.71
C ASN A 92 -8.50 -1.82 -4.54
N LEU A 93 -7.53 -0.95 -4.80
CA LEU A 93 -6.66 -0.38 -3.78
C LEU A 93 -7.30 0.89 -3.20
N PHE A 94 -7.37 0.96 -1.88
CA PHE A 94 -7.78 2.16 -1.16
C PHE A 94 -6.57 2.80 -0.53
N VAL A 95 -6.41 4.10 -0.75
CA VAL A 95 -5.25 4.88 -0.32
C VAL A 95 -5.73 6.06 0.52
N VAL A 96 -5.21 6.17 1.73
CA VAL A 96 -5.39 7.36 2.57
C VAL A 96 -4.43 8.44 2.09
N THR A 97 -4.95 9.61 1.73
CA THR A 97 -4.15 10.75 1.29
C THR A 97 -4.38 11.96 2.19
N ASN A 98 -3.37 12.82 2.30
CA ASN A 98 -3.40 14.01 3.15
C ASN A 98 -3.08 15.24 2.29
N THR A 99 -4.09 16.02 1.94
CA THR A 99 -3.93 17.24 1.17
C THR A 99 -3.76 18.43 2.11
N PHE A 100 -2.67 19.18 1.95
CA PHE A 100 -2.42 20.39 2.72
C PHE A 100 -3.05 21.60 2.01
N ASP A 101 -3.90 22.31 2.75
CA ASP A 101 -4.42 23.61 2.32
C ASP A 101 -3.54 24.72 2.91
N SER A 102 -2.81 25.41 2.04
CA SER A 102 -1.89 26.48 2.43
C SER A 102 -2.59 27.75 2.91
N VAL A 103 -3.89 27.92 2.62
CA VAL A 103 -4.67 29.09 3.06
C VAL A 103 -5.18 28.89 4.47
N SER A 104 -5.80 27.77 4.76
CA SER A 104 -6.32 27.44 6.09
C SER A 104 -5.27 26.82 7.01
N GLN A 105 -4.08 26.45 6.49
CA GLN A 105 -3.02 25.74 7.22
C GLN A 105 -3.51 24.41 7.83
N THR A 106 -4.43 23.73 7.13
CA THR A 106 -5.05 22.48 7.59
C THR A 106 -4.71 21.32 6.65
N LEU A 107 -4.83 20.11 7.19
CA LEU A 107 -4.80 18.87 6.41
C LEU A 107 -6.22 18.35 6.19
N GLN A 108 -6.52 17.95 4.97
CA GLN A 108 -7.74 17.25 4.61
C GLN A 108 -7.39 15.80 4.26
N VAL A 109 -8.06 14.87 4.90
CA VAL A 109 -7.93 13.43 4.60
C VAL A 109 -8.91 13.05 3.50
N THR A 110 -8.39 12.47 2.41
CA THR A 110 -9.19 11.87 1.35
C THR A 110 -8.83 10.39 1.21
N ILE A 111 -9.84 9.56 1.07
CA ILE A 111 -9.67 8.14 0.75
C ILE A 111 -9.88 7.99 -0.75
N VAL A 112 -8.82 7.64 -1.46
CA VAL A 112 -8.83 7.42 -2.91
C VAL A 112 -8.99 5.94 -3.17
N LYS A 113 -9.97 5.58 -4.00
CA LYS A 113 -10.15 4.23 -4.55
C LYS A 113 -9.49 4.16 -5.91
N ILE A 114 -8.65 3.15 -6.12
CA ILE A 114 -7.96 2.88 -7.38
C ILE A 114 -8.37 1.48 -7.86
N THR A 115 -8.97 1.39 -9.02
CA THR A 115 -9.36 0.09 -9.60
C THR A 115 -8.13 -0.69 -10.03
N PRO A 116 -8.22 -2.02 -10.28
CA PRO A 116 -7.11 -2.80 -10.83
C PRO A 116 -6.53 -2.23 -12.13
N GLY A 117 -7.34 -1.51 -12.92
CA GLY A 117 -6.90 -0.81 -14.13
C GLY A 117 -6.30 0.57 -13.89
N GLY A 118 -5.99 0.97 -12.63
CA GLY A 118 -5.35 2.24 -12.31
C GLY A 118 -6.29 3.45 -12.31
N VAL A 119 -7.62 3.29 -12.49
CA VAL A 119 -8.56 4.41 -12.47
C VAL A 119 -8.78 4.88 -11.04
N GLN A 120 -8.45 6.15 -10.77
CA GLN A 120 -8.58 6.79 -9.48
C GLN A 120 -9.93 7.49 -9.32
N SER A 121 -10.52 7.39 -8.14
CA SER A 121 -11.72 8.12 -7.75
C SER A 121 -11.72 8.41 -6.25
N THR A 122 -12.34 9.51 -5.83
CA THR A 122 -12.57 9.78 -4.40
C THR A 122 -13.64 8.82 -3.88
N PHE A 123 -13.29 8.06 -2.83
CA PHE A 123 -14.25 7.21 -2.12
C PHE A 123 -14.93 7.97 -0.98
N ALA A 124 -14.14 8.68 -0.17
CA ALA A 124 -14.64 9.49 0.93
C ALA A 124 -13.67 10.62 1.28
N THR A 125 -14.15 11.64 1.97
CA THR A 125 -13.36 12.75 2.53
C THR A 125 -13.77 12.95 3.98
N LEU A 126 -12.78 13.02 4.89
CA LEU A 126 -13.03 13.33 6.30
C LEU A 126 -13.02 14.84 6.50
N SER A 127 -13.99 15.33 7.27
CA SER A 127 -14.06 16.74 7.64
C SER A 127 -13.20 17.03 8.87
N GLY A 128 -12.53 18.17 8.90
CA GLY A 128 -11.68 18.64 10.00
C GLY A 128 -10.20 18.74 9.59
N ASN A 129 -9.39 19.29 10.50
CA ASN A 129 -7.93 19.32 10.36
C ASN A 129 -7.35 18.01 10.86
N LEU A 130 -7.39 17.00 10.00
CA LEU A 130 -7.07 15.62 10.34
C LEU A 130 -5.85 15.13 9.54
N LYS A 131 -5.05 14.27 10.18
CA LYS A 131 -3.97 13.51 9.54
C LYS A 131 -4.34 12.04 9.50
N GLY A 132 -4.70 11.55 8.33
CA GLY A 132 -4.98 10.14 8.08
C GLY A 132 -3.70 9.31 8.04
N GLN A 133 -3.77 8.09 8.60
CA GLN A 133 -2.64 7.17 8.69
C GLN A 133 -3.02 5.79 8.13
N GLY A 134 -3.12 4.78 8.97
CA GLY A 134 -3.42 3.41 8.60
C GLY A 134 -4.84 3.19 8.07
N VAL A 135 -5.01 2.13 7.31
CA VAL A 135 -6.28 1.70 6.73
C VAL A 135 -6.35 0.18 6.69
N ALA A 136 -7.50 -0.38 7.01
CA ALA A 136 -7.73 -1.82 6.95
C ALA A 136 -9.18 -2.15 6.61
N PHE A 137 -9.42 -3.32 6.00
CA PHE A 137 -10.75 -3.87 5.75
C PHE A 137 -11.09 -4.96 6.77
N ASP A 138 -12.35 -4.95 7.25
CA ASP A 138 -12.88 -6.10 7.96
C ASP A 138 -13.36 -7.21 7.00
N GLY A 139 -13.72 -8.38 7.56
CA GLY A 139 -14.22 -9.51 6.77
C GLY A 139 -15.54 -9.26 6.07
N ALA A 140 -16.31 -8.23 6.45
CA ALA A 140 -17.56 -7.81 5.82
C ALA A 140 -17.35 -6.80 4.69
N GLY A 141 -16.11 -6.34 4.48
CA GLY A 141 -15.74 -5.35 3.47
C GLY A 141 -15.96 -3.92 3.90
N ASN A 142 -16.13 -3.65 5.20
CA ASN A 142 -16.09 -2.28 5.70
C ASN A 142 -14.64 -1.81 5.79
N LEU A 143 -14.41 -0.54 5.44
CA LEU A 143 -13.11 0.10 5.51
C LEU A 143 -12.97 0.85 6.84
N PHE A 144 -11.83 0.70 7.49
CA PHE A 144 -11.50 1.43 8.71
C PHE A 144 -10.26 2.29 8.47
N VAL A 145 -10.31 3.53 8.95
CA VAL A 145 -9.23 4.51 8.81
C VAL A 145 -8.99 5.17 10.15
N VAL A 146 -7.75 5.22 10.60
CA VAL A 146 -7.37 6.02 11.76
C VAL A 146 -6.93 7.40 11.30
N ALA A 147 -7.46 8.45 11.92
CA ALA A 147 -7.08 9.82 11.67
C ALA A 147 -6.91 10.59 12.98
N ASN A 148 -5.81 11.34 13.05
CA ASN A 148 -5.39 12.12 14.20
C ASN A 148 -5.94 13.54 14.09
N ASP A 149 -6.60 14.03 15.12
CA ASP A 149 -7.07 15.41 15.17
C ASP A 149 -5.90 16.34 15.53
N LEU A 150 -5.52 17.18 14.58
CA LEU A 150 -4.42 18.13 14.73
C LEU A 150 -4.81 19.40 15.52
N ASN A 151 -6.09 19.60 15.80
CA ASN A 151 -6.58 20.69 16.65
C ASN A 151 -6.67 20.26 18.12
N ASP A 152 -6.67 18.95 18.40
CA ASP A 152 -6.67 18.43 19.77
C ASP A 152 -5.24 18.45 20.33
N PRO A 153 -4.94 19.18 21.42
CA PRO A 153 -3.62 19.20 22.03
C PRO A 153 -3.16 17.80 22.53
N ASN A 154 -4.10 16.90 22.79
CA ASN A 154 -3.81 15.52 23.18
C ASN A 154 -3.63 14.60 21.96
N LEU A 155 -3.80 15.13 20.74
CA LEU A 155 -3.71 14.41 19.47
C LEU A 155 -4.59 13.16 19.43
N THR A 156 -5.79 13.24 20.02
CA THR A 156 -6.75 12.12 20.00
C THR A 156 -7.01 11.64 18.59
N SER A 157 -7.03 10.33 18.41
CA SER A 157 -7.30 9.71 17.14
C SER A 157 -8.69 9.12 17.10
N THR A 158 -9.37 9.34 15.98
CA THR A 158 -10.66 8.72 15.69
C THR A 158 -10.48 7.61 14.66
N ILE A 159 -11.10 6.47 14.92
CA ILE A 159 -11.22 5.36 13.98
C ILE A 159 -12.56 5.51 13.26
N TYR A 160 -12.49 5.86 11.99
CA TYR A 160 -13.66 5.97 11.11
C TYR A 160 -13.94 4.63 10.44
N LYS A 161 -15.22 4.28 10.33
CA LYS A 161 -15.70 3.12 9.61
C LYS A 161 -16.54 3.56 8.42
N PHE A 162 -16.30 2.95 7.27
CA PHE A 162 -17.09 3.15 6.05
C PHE A 162 -17.66 1.81 5.60
N THR A 163 -18.95 1.78 5.32
CA THR A 163 -19.54 0.62 4.65
C THR A 163 -19.01 0.49 3.22
N PRO A 164 -19.18 -0.65 2.53
CA PRO A 164 -18.84 -0.77 1.11
C PRO A 164 -19.51 0.27 0.20
N GLY A 165 -20.65 0.80 0.62
CA GLY A 165 -21.35 1.90 -0.06
C GLY A 165 -20.89 3.29 0.31
N GLY A 166 -19.84 3.45 1.15
CA GLY A 166 -19.27 4.74 1.53
C GLY A 166 -19.99 5.45 2.69
N VAL A 167 -20.93 4.80 3.39
CA VAL A 167 -21.57 5.41 4.57
C VAL A 167 -20.58 5.42 5.72
N GLN A 168 -20.26 6.64 6.21
CA GLN A 168 -19.32 6.91 7.28
C GLN A 168 -19.99 6.80 8.66
N SER A 169 -19.25 6.26 9.63
CA SER A 169 -19.55 6.31 11.06
C SER A 169 -18.25 6.37 11.86
N THR A 170 -18.33 6.79 13.12
CA THR A 170 -17.23 6.61 14.09
C THR A 170 -17.30 5.21 14.67
N PHE A 171 -16.20 4.49 14.65
CA PHE A 171 -16.08 3.18 15.28
C PHE A 171 -15.54 3.25 16.71
N GLY A 172 -14.52 4.08 16.92
CA GLY A 172 -13.89 4.28 18.22
C GLY A 172 -13.01 5.51 18.26
N SER A 173 -12.52 5.83 19.42
CA SER A 173 -11.56 6.91 19.65
C SER A 173 -10.53 6.45 20.67
N VAL A 174 -9.29 6.89 20.53
CA VAL A 174 -8.17 6.55 21.40
C VAL A 174 -7.35 7.79 21.73
N PRO A 175 -6.77 7.88 22.95
CA PRO A 175 -5.86 8.96 23.28
C PRO A 175 -4.52 8.79 22.58
N GLY A 176 -3.95 9.84 21.99
CA GLY A 176 -2.67 9.80 21.29
C GLY A 176 -2.79 9.64 19.77
N GLN A 177 -1.65 9.53 19.12
CA GLN A 177 -1.54 9.43 17.66
C GLN A 177 -1.69 8.00 17.18
N GLY A 178 -2.79 7.71 16.51
CA GLY A 178 -2.97 6.42 15.81
C GLY A 178 -2.10 6.32 14.56
N PHE A 179 -1.57 5.12 14.30
CA PHE A 179 -0.72 4.89 13.13
C PHE A 179 -1.14 3.67 12.32
N GLY A 180 -0.83 2.45 12.76
CA GLY A 180 -1.15 1.19 12.08
C GLY A 180 -2.51 0.64 12.45
N LEU A 181 -3.15 -0.05 11.52
CA LEU A 181 -4.41 -0.77 11.69
C LEU A 181 -4.30 -2.19 11.13
N ALA A 182 -4.73 -3.19 11.89
CA ALA A 182 -4.85 -4.56 11.39
C ALA A 182 -6.02 -5.32 12.04
N PHE A 183 -6.72 -6.14 11.27
CA PHE A 183 -7.74 -7.06 11.79
C PHE A 183 -7.16 -8.46 12.02
N ASP A 184 -7.52 -9.06 13.15
CA ASP A 184 -7.33 -10.49 13.35
C ASP A 184 -8.46 -11.29 12.65
N ARG A 185 -8.34 -12.62 12.66
CA ARG A 185 -9.36 -13.51 12.05
C ARG A 185 -10.68 -13.55 12.81
N ALA A 186 -10.69 -13.16 14.09
CA ALA A 186 -11.89 -13.08 14.91
C ALA A 186 -12.66 -11.76 14.66
N GLY A 187 -12.09 -10.84 13.88
CA GLY A 187 -12.67 -9.54 13.57
C GLY A 187 -12.34 -8.48 14.61
N ASN A 188 -11.37 -8.70 15.49
CA ASN A 188 -10.88 -7.65 16.37
C ASN A 188 -9.94 -6.73 15.57
N LEU A 189 -10.08 -5.43 15.79
CA LEU A 189 -9.20 -4.41 15.21
C LEU A 189 -8.10 -4.06 16.21
N PHE A 190 -6.86 -4.08 15.72
CA PHE A 190 -5.69 -3.63 16.48
C PHE A 190 -5.20 -2.31 15.92
N VAL A 191 -4.81 -1.40 16.83
CA VAL A 191 -4.40 -0.03 16.49
C VAL A 191 -3.17 0.34 17.32
N THR A 192 -2.10 0.80 16.67
CA THR A 192 -0.95 1.38 17.37
C THR A 192 -1.21 2.84 17.73
N ILE A 193 -0.93 3.20 18.97
CA ILE A 193 -1.11 4.54 19.51
C ILE A 193 0.21 5.04 20.07
N ASN A 194 0.65 6.18 19.60
CA ASN A 194 1.87 6.84 20.05
C ASN A 194 1.54 8.07 20.87
N HIS A 195 2.19 8.19 22.02
CA HIS A 195 2.08 9.33 22.92
C HIS A 195 3.34 10.19 22.83
N ALA A 196 3.22 11.47 23.17
CA ALA A 196 4.35 12.39 23.13
C ALA A 196 5.35 12.16 24.26
N VAL A 197 4.88 11.69 25.41
CA VAL A 197 5.67 11.53 26.65
C VAL A 197 5.41 10.21 27.38
N ASP A 198 4.34 9.51 27.03
CA ASP A 198 3.97 8.22 27.61
C ASP A 198 4.39 7.08 26.67
N PRO A 199 4.50 5.85 27.19
CA PRO A 199 4.74 4.67 26.36
C PRO A 199 3.71 4.52 25.24
N SER A 200 4.15 4.09 24.06
CA SER A 200 3.26 3.71 22.96
C SER A 200 2.43 2.49 23.37
N GLU A 201 1.19 2.43 22.90
CA GLU A 201 0.24 1.38 23.24
C GLU A 201 -0.30 0.69 21.98
N LEU A 202 -0.63 -0.59 22.12
CA LEU A 202 -1.38 -1.37 21.16
C LEU A 202 -2.77 -1.61 21.72
N TRP A 203 -3.76 -1.00 21.09
CA TRP A 203 -5.16 -1.13 21.47
C TRP A 203 -5.83 -2.22 20.65
N LYS A 204 -6.70 -2.98 21.30
CA LYS A 204 -7.57 -3.99 20.69
C LYS A 204 -9.03 -3.57 20.85
N PHE A 205 -9.75 -3.55 19.75
CA PHE A 205 -11.20 -3.33 19.68
C PHE A 205 -11.89 -4.62 19.27
N ALA A 206 -12.85 -5.05 20.04
CA ALA A 206 -13.74 -6.15 19.64
C ALA A 206 -14.71 -5.67 18.55
N PRO A 207 -15.38 -6.59 17.83
CA PRO A 207 -16.34 -6.24 16.78
C PRO A 207 -17.51 -5.36 17.23
N ASP A 208 -17.85 -5.39 18.52
CA ASP A 208 -18.90 -4.56 19.14
C ASP A 208 -18.40 -3.15 19.52
N GLY A 209 -17.12 -2.85 19.31
CA GLY A 209 -16.47 -1.57 19.61
C GLY A 209 -15.91 -1.47 21.03
N THR A 210 -16.05 -2.49 21.89
CA THR A 210 -15.38 -2.50 23.20
C THR A 210 -13.88 -2.59 23.01
N SER A 211 -13.11 -1.81 23.79
CA SER A 211 -11.66 -1.71 23.61
C SER A 211 -10.89 -1.91 24.90
N SER A 212 -9.67 -2.37 24.75
CA SER A 212 -8.69 -2.53 25.84
C SER A 212 -7.27 -2.37 25.30
N VAL A 213 -6.34 -1.99 26.17
CA VAL A 213 -4.91 -2.05 25.86
C VAL A 213 -4.52 -3.52 25.78
N PHE A 214 -3.90 -3.90 24.66
CA PHE A 214 -3.38 -5.25 24.41
C PHE A 214 -1.93 -5.37 24.84
N ALA A 215 -1.10 -4.36 24.54
CA ALA A 215 0.29 -4.28 24.95
C ALA A 215 0.72 -2.82 25.13
N THR A 216 1.73 -2.61 25.95
CA THR A 216 2.35 -1.30 26.21
C THR A 216 3.84 -1.40 25.94
N ASN A 217 4.38 -0.47 25.16
CA ASN A 217 5.82 -0.43 24.91
C ASN A 217 6.56 -0.07 26.20
N PRO A 218 7.50 -0.90 26.68
CA PRO A 218 8.30 -0.54 27.86
C PRO A 218 9.28 0.61 27.58
N ASP A 219 9.55 0.92 26.31
CA ASP A 219 10.43 1.99 25.88
C ASP A 219 9.62 3.24 25.50
N THR A 220 9.80 4.31 26.27
CA THR A 220 9.08 5.58 26.07
C THR A 220 9.60 6.43 24.91
N VAL A 221 10.72 6.03 24.28
CA VAL A 221 11.35 6.80 23.21
C VAL A 221 11.11 6.22 21.82
N SER A 222 10.53 5.03 21.74
CA SER A 222 10.21 4.36 20.47
C SER A 222 8.72 4.46 20.16
N ALA A 223 8.39 5.03 19.01
CA ALA A 223 7.04 4.98 18.46
C ALA A 223 6.76 3.59 17.85
N TRP A 224 5.51 3.15 17.92
CA TRP A 224 5.03 1.98 17.23
C TRP A 224 4.44 2.36 15.87
N GLY A 225 4.84 1.60 14.84
CA GLY A 225 4.49 1.84 13.47
C GLY A 225 3.30 1.01 12.98
N ASP A 226 3.47 0.37 11.83
CA ASP A 226 2.43 -0.41 11.18
C ASP A 226 2.26 -1.81 11.79
N LEU A 227 1.15 -2.44 11.45
CA LEU A 227 0.72 -3.74 11.99
C LEU A 227 0.42 -4.72 10.86
N ALA A 228 0.83 -5.97 11.02
CA ALA A 228 0.42 -7.05 10.13
C ALA A 228 0.25 -8.37 10.88
N PHE A 229 -0.81 -9.11 10.58
CA PHE A 229 -1.01 -10.47 11.08
C PHE A 229 -0.44 -11.51 10.13
N ASP A 230 0.24 -12.51 10.68
CA ASP A 230 0.58 -13.71 9.93
C ASP A 230 -0.63 -14.69 9.87
N ARG A 231 -0.45 -15.79 9.11
CA ARG A 231 -1.48 -16.82 8.98
C ARG A 231 -1.74 -17.61 10.27
N PHE A 232 -0.89 -17.51 11.27
CA PHE A 232 -1.01 -18.21 12.55
C PHE A 232 -1.67 -17.36 13.63
N GLY A 233 -1.93 -16.06 13.32
CA GLY A 233 -2.52 -15.10 14.25
C GLY A 233 -1.49 -14.37 15.09
N ASN A 234 -0.18 -14.48 14.79
CA ASN A 234 0.79 -13.62 15.42
C ASN A 234 0.71 -12.22 14.78
N LEU A 235 0.80 -11.20 15.64
CA LEU A 235 0.82 -9.81 15.23
C LEU A 235 2.26 -9.32 15.17
N PHE A 236 2.61 -8.63 14.09
CA PHE A 236 3.90 -8.00 13.89
C PHE A 236 3.73 -6.49 13.91
N ASN A 237 4.66 -5.80 14.57
CA ASN A 237 4.68 -4.36 14.69
C ASN A 237 6.07 -3.81 14.38
N SER A 238 6.14 -2.77 13.56
CA SER A 238 7.39 -2.03 13.34
C SER A 238 7.57 -0.99 14.43
N THR A 239 8.83 -0.72 14.83
CA THR A 239 9.17 0.34 15.79
C THR A 239 9.98 1.42 15.10
N ASP A 240 9.82 2.66 15.55
CA ASP A 240 10.54 3.85 15.08
C ASP A 240 11.14 4.55 16.30
N SER A 241 12.42 4.33 16.53
CA SER A 241 13.17 4.85 17.67
C SER A 241 13.95 6.11 17.29
N ALA A 242 14.16 7.00 18.27
CA ALA A 242 15.06 8.14 18.10
C ALA A 242 16.53 7.73 17.87
N THR A 243 16.87 6.45 18.11
CA THR A 243 18.22 5.89 17.89
C THR A 243 18.18 4.90 16.74
N PRO A 244 18.80 5.17 15.57
CA PRO A 244 18.67 4.39 14.35
C PRO A 244 19.04 2.91 14.42
N THR A 245 19.71 2.44 15.47
CA THR A 245 20.10 1.05 15.66
C THR A 245 19.18 0.26 16.59
N ALA A 246 18.17 0.94 17.17
CA ALA A 246 17.21 0.33 18.11
C ALA A 246 15.93 -0.11 17.43
N ASP A 247 15.74 0.26 16.15
CA ASP A 247 14.55 -0.08 15.39
C ASP A 247 14.46 -1.56 15.09
N LYS A 248 13.27 -2.10 15.28
CA LYS A 248 13.03 -3.54 15.18
C LYS A 248 11.62 -3.85 14.72
N ILE A 249 11.41 -5.09 14.38
CA ILE A 249 10.07 -5.66 14.21
C ILE A 249 9.79 -6.53 15.44
N LEU A 250 8.74 -6.17 16.17
CA LEU A 250 8.22 -6.95 17.28
C LEU A 250 7.24 -8.01 16.75
N LYS A 251 7.16 -9.13 17.46
CA LYS A 251 6.17 -10.17 17.24
C LYS A 251 5.45 -10.45 18.54
N PHE A 252 4.11 -10.41 18.49
CA PHE A 252 3.21 -10.79 19.57
C PHE A 252 2.51 -12.10 19.20
N THR A 253 2.51 -13.06 20.11
CA THR A 253 1.68 -14.26 19.96
C THR A 253 0.19 -13.91 20.16
N PRO A 254 -0.76 -14.79 19.76
CA PRO A 254 -2.18 -14.57 20.03
C PRO A 254 -2.50 -14.36 21.52
N ASP A 255 -1.66 -14.90 22.41
CA ASP A 255 -1.80 -14.77 23.88
C ASP A 255 -1.13 -13.49 24.43
N GLY A 256 -0.49 -12.69 23.55
CA GLY A 256 0.11 -11.40 23.90
C GLY A 256 1.59 -11.46 24.33
N GLU A 257 2.26 -12.61 24.21
CA GLU A 257 3.71 -12.67 24.49
C GLU A 257 4.50 -11.97 23.40
N GLU A 258 5.34 -11.00 23.82
CA GLU A 258 6.21 -10.21 22.97
C GLU A 258 7.58 -10.87 22.77
N SER A 259 8.12 -10.73 21.57
CA SER A 259 9.50 -11.09 21.23
C SER A 259 10.01 -10.23 20.08
N ASP A 260 11.33 -10.02 20.01
CA ASP A 260 11.97 -9.43 18.85
C ASP A 260 11.96 -10.43 17.70
N PHE A 261 11.43 -10.02 16.53
CA PHE A 261 11.46 -10.83 15.32
C PHE A 261 12.70 -10.53 14.48
N ALA A 262 13.03 -9.26 14.28
CA ALA A 262 14.19 -8.81 13.53
C ALA A 262 14.64 -7.43 14.03
N THR A 263 15.93 -7.13 13.91
CA THR A 263 16.58 -5.89 14.38
C THR A 263 17.49 -5.32 13.31
N GLY A 264 17.97 -4.08 13.50
CA GLY A 264 18.95 -3.47 12.59
C GLY A 264 18.34 -2.66 11.47
N PHE A 265 17.09 -2.24 11.61
CA PHE A 265 16.41 -1.33 10.68
C PHE A 265 16.84 0.13 10.92
N THR A 266 16.60 0.97 9.92
CA THR A 266 16.81 2.43 10.03
C THR A 266 15.54 3.14 10.46
N GLU A 267 14.40 2.85 9.81
CA GLU A 267 13.07 3.41 10.09
C GLU A 267 12.03 2.48 9.47
N PRO A 268 11.77 1.30 10.05
CA PRO A 268 10.79 0.37 9.49
C PRO A 268 9.38 0.95 9.65
N ARG A 269 8.65 1.04 8.55
CA ARG A 269 7.31 1.64 8.48
C ARG A 269 6.26 0.58 8.20
N GLY A 270 5.92 0.38 6.93
CA GLY A 270 4.87 -0.52 6.50
C GLY A 270 5.23 -1.99 6.60
N LEU A 271 4.25 -2.80 6.95
CA LEU A 271 4.36 -4.26 7.06
C LEU A 271 3.28 -4.94 6.21
N ALA A 272 3.65 -5.96 5.45
CA ALA A 272 2.65 -6.76 4.73
C ALA A 272 3.08 -8.23 4.59
N PHE A 273 2.16 -9.16 4.87
CA PHE A 273 2.37 -10.58 4.59
C PHE A 273 1.80 -10.98 3.24
N ASN A 274 2.55 -11.79 2.49
CA ASN A 274 1.98 -12.49 1.35
C ASN A 274 1.39 -13.86 1.74
N ARG A 275 0.71 -14.51 0.80
CA ARG A 275 0.13 -15.85 1.02
C ARG A 275 1.15 -16.93 1.34
N GLY A 276 2.40 -16.78 0.89
CA GLY A 276 3.50 -17.68 1.19
C GLY A 276 4.01 -17.54 2.63
N GLY A 277 3.50 -16.55 3.37
CA GLY A 277 3.92 -16.24 4.73
C GLY A 277 5.23 -15.43 4.79
N ASN A 278 5.68 -14.85 3.68
CA ASN A 278 6.79 -13.90 3.72
C ASN A 278 6.28 -12.56 4.21
N LEU A 279 7.03 -11.96 5.14
CA LEU A 279 6.84 -10.59 5.60
C LEU A 279 7.64 -9.64 4.72
N PHE A 280 7.01 -8.58 4.23
CA PHE A 280 7.67 -7.45 3.61
C PHE A 280 7.69 -6.28 4.59
N VAL A 281 8.82 -5.59 4.65
CA VAL A 281 9.06 -4.44 5.54
C VAL A 281 9.53 -3.27 4.69
N ALA A 282 8.82 -2.15 4.73
CA ALA A 282 9.29 -0.90 4.18
C ALA A 282 10.31 -0.30 5.15
N ASN A 283 11.60 -0.43 4.87
CA ASN A 283 12.67 0.15 5.66
C ASN A 283 13.04 1.50 5.05
N ARG A 284 12.52 2.56 5.65
CA ARG A 284 12.74 3.91 5.19
C ARG A 284 14.15 4.36 5.58
N SER A 285 14.85 4.98 4.66
CA SER A 285 16.09 5.71 4.89
C SER A 285 16.11 6.93 3.98
N PHE A 286 16.85 7.95 4.38
CA PHE A 286 17.06 9.13 3.56
C PHE A 286 18.41 9.05 2.84
N GLU A 287 19.43 8.41 3.48
CA GLU A 287 20.74 8.19 2.89
C GLU A 287 21.39 6.91 3.46
N PRO A 288 21.60 5.87 2.66
CA PRO A 288 21.14 5.69 1.27
C PRO A 288 19.61 5.66 1.16
N PRO A 289 19.03 5.72 -0.07
CA PRO A 289 17.59 5.57 -0.26
C PRO A 289 17.05 4.30 0.39
N GLY A 290 15.79 4.36 0.83
CA GLY A 290 15.14 3.24 1.51
C GLY A 290 15.01 1.98 0.64
N GLU A 291 14.57 0.92 1.27
CA GLU A 291 14.46 -0.41 0.68
C GLU A 291 13.21 -1.14 1.17
N ILE A 292 12.87 -2.22 0.50
CA ILE A 292 11.90 -3.20 0.98
C ILE A 292 12.67 -4.46 1.30
N LEU A 293 12.60 -4.87 2.56
CA LEU A 293 13.15 -6.14 3.03
C LEU A 293 12.07 -7.22 2.99
N LYS A 294 12.48 -8.44 2.71
CA LYS A 294 11.64 -9.62 2.70
C LYS A 294 12.18 -10.67 3.63
N PHE A 295 11.36 -11.10 4.57
CA PHE A 295 11.62 -12.18 5.50
C PHE A 295 10.82 -13.41 5.11
N THR A 296 11.50 -14.55 4.96
CA THR A 296 10.79 -15.84 4.78
C THR A 296 10.10 -16.25 6.08
N PRO A 297 9.18 -17.24 6.07
CA PRO A 297 8.58 -17.78 7.30
C PRO A 297 9.60 -18.30 8.33
N ASN A 298 10.80 -18.64 7.89
CA ASN A 298 11.89 -19.10 8.75
C ASN A 298 12.80 -17.95 9.21
N GLY A 299 12.44 -16.69 8.97
CA GLY A 299 13.20 -15.51 9.39
C GLY A 299 14.42 -15.17 8.52
N VAL A 300 14.60 -15.80 7.34
CA VAL A 300 15.70 -15.44 6.43
C VAL A 300 15.37 -14.13 5.74
N GLU A 301 16.23 -13.14 5.95
CA GLU A 301 16.14 -11.81 5.36
C GLU A 301 16.78 -11.77 3.96
N THR A 302 16.18 -10.99 3.07
CA THR A 302 16.71 -10.61 1.76
C THR A 302 16.22 -9.21 1.38
N VAL A 303 17.06 -8.45 0.66
CA VAL A 303 16.60 -7.20 0.02
C VAL A 303 15.70 -7.58 -1.15
N PHE A 304 14.45 -7.15 -1.11
CA PHE A 304 13.49 -7.37 -2.19
C PHE A 304 13.56 -6.27 -3.25
N ALA A 305 13.66 -5.02 -2.82
CA ALA A 305 13.85 -3.85 -3.68
C ALA A 305 14.62 -2.76 -2.93
N SER A 306 15.41 -1.96 -3.63
CA SER A 306 16.22 -0.88 -3.05
C SER A 306 16.16 0.38 -3.90
N GLY A 307 16.69 1.50 -3.39
CA GLY A 307 16.69 2.77 -4.10
C GLY A 307 15.32 3.47 -4.07
N ILE A 308 14.53 3.23 -3.04
CA ILE A 308 13.16 3.72 -2.91
C ILE A 308 13.14 4.97 -2.02
N ASP A 309 12.68 6.08 -2.55
CA ASP A 309 12.59 7.32 -1.79
C ASP A 309 11.39 7.31 -0.84
N GLY A 310 11.66 7.14 0.44
CA GLY A 310 10.70 7.25 1.55
C GLY A 310 9.50 6.31 1.49
N PRO A 311 9.68 4.98 1.37
CA PRO A 311 8.56 4.04 1.41
C PRO A 311 7.80 4.15 2.73
N GLN A 312 6.44 4.11 2.67
CA GLN A 312 5.59 4.33 3.84
C GLN A 312 4.84 3.06 4.23
N PHE A 313 3.73 2.76 3.59
CA PHE A 313 2.88 1.61 3.87
C PHE A 313 2.91 0.60 2.73
N LEU A 314 2.63 -0.65 3.07
CA LEU A 314 2.65 -1.77 2.14
C LEU A 314 1.28 -2.46 2.08
N ALA A 315 0.91 -2.95 0.91
CA ALA A 315 -0.17 -3.90 0.74
C ALA A 315 0.21 -4.97 -0.29
N VAL A 316 -0.11 -6.22 -0.02
CA VAL A 316 0.03 -7.31 -0.99
C VAL A 316 -1.34 -7.61 -1.60
N GLN A 317 -1.42 -7.63 -2.92
CA GLN A 317 -2.64 -8.04 -3.60
C GLN A 317 -2.84 -9.55 -3.46
N LEU A 318 -3.79 -9.93 -2.62
CA LEU A 318 -4.19 -11.32 -2.47
C LEU A 318 -5.24 -11.65 -3.53
N LEU A 319 -5.17 -12.87 -4.11
CA LEU A 319 -6.22 -13.37 -5.00
C LEU A 319 -7.58 -13.28 -4.30
N PRO A 320 -8.65 -12.87 -4.99
CA PRO A 320 -9.99 -13.09 -4.51
C PRO A 320 -10.14 -14.59 -4.19
N THR A 321 -10.58 -14.90 -2.98
CA THR A 321 -10.99 -16.29 -2.69
C THR A 321 -12.16 -16.63 -3.61
N PRO A 322 -12.11 -17.74 -4.40
CA PRO A 322 -13.25 -18.14 -5.20
C PRO A 322 -14.47 -18.25 -4.28
N ARG A 323 -15.51 -17.44 -4.55
CA ARG A 323 -16.80 -17.69 -3.90
C ARG A 323 -17.29 -19.02 -4.44
N LEU A 324 -17.35 -20.04 -3.59
CA LEU A 324 -18.16 -21.21 -3.88
C LEU A 324 -19.61 -20.70 -3.94
N THR A 325 -20.13 -20.53 -5.15
CA THR A 325 -21.57 -20.38 -5.37
C THR A 325 -22.21 -21.68 -4.91
N ARG A 326 -22.96 -21.61 -3.80
CA ARG A 326 -23.88 -22.66 -3.38
C ARG A 326 -25.15 -22.58 -4.18
#